data_5658aca543afb2b4895c5098cc475756
#
_entry.id   5658aca543afb2b4895c5098cc475756
#
_cell.length_a   1.000
_cell.length_b   1.000
_cell.length_c   1.000
_cell.angle_alpha   90.00
_cell.angle_beta   90.00
_cell.angle_gamma   90.00
#
_symmetry.space_group_name_H-M   'P 1'
#
loop_
_entity.id
_entity.type
_entity.pdbx_description
1 polymer ?
#
loop_
_entity_poly.entity_id
_entity_poly.type
_entity_poly.pdbx_seq_one_letter_code
_entity_poly.pdbx_strand_id
1 'polypeptide(L)'
;MMVTLKPLNMLTATEAISEIKGGKITATELMESCIKRIQEIEHKIKAWVYFDKEKALIQSKIVDKKINEGISTGLLNGVPVGVKDIFNTADMPTCMGSPVWDGFTPGNDARAVAYIRWADGVVVGKTVTSEFAVHYPGSTVNPNDYEHTPGTSSSGSAAAVASYMIPLAIGTQTAGSTIRPASYCGIYGFKPSFGLIPRTGMLKTLDTLDHVSFFSRSIDDLHLLLNVLRVKGSNYPYVHKYLDNSSGIKQVNDYPWKVAFVKTPVWCHAEEYAKDSIIDFVSKIDKCDGINLEEIELSEDFNLAHDVHEQIYSKALSYYYKEEYENHIDKISDMFKEMVEKGRRVSYDEYMKGLEKQNLFIHQLDYFFDKNEYDAIITLSTAGDAPRGLYTREKKDSCLIWTLSHVPAINLPVF
;
A
#
# COMPACT_ATOMS: atom_id res chain seq x y z
N MET A 1 -9.42 40.54 -2.21
CA MET A 1 -8.74 39.36 -1.67
C MET A 1 -8.46 38.43 -2.84
N MET A 2 -7.20 38.28 -3.25
CA MET A 2 -6.84 37.20 -4.19
C MET A 2 -7.06 35.89 -3.45
N VAL A 3 -8.03 35.11 -3.86
CA VAL A 3 -8.15 33.72 -3.45
C VAL A 3 -6.92 33.04 -4.05
N THR A 4 -5.92 32.73 -3.22
CA THR A 4 -4.78 31.91 -3.64
C THR A 4 -5.34 30.53 -3.99
N LEU A 5 -5.53 30.27 -5.27
CA LEU A 5 -5.95 28.97 -5.77
C LEU A 5 -4.93 27.93 -5.29
N LYS A 6 -5.42 26.88 -4.65
CA LYS A 6 -4.62 25.70 -4.24
C LYS A 6 -3.83 25.20 -5.46
N PRO A 7 -2.50 24.99 -5.38
CA PRO A 7 -1.74 24.42 -6.49
C PRO A 7 -2.33 23.10 -6.97
N LEU A 8 -2.35 22.85 -8.29
CA LEU A 8 -3.03 21.68 -8.86
C LEU A 8 -2.50 20.34 -8.33
N ASN A 9 -1.20 20.23 -8.11
CA ASN A 9 -0.59 19.02 -7.50
C ASN A 9 -1.04 18.75 -6.05
N MET A 10 -1.66 19.72 -5.38
CA MET A 10 -2.23 19.55 -4.04
C MET A 10 -3.68 19.03 -4.07
N LEU A 11 -4.33 19.01 -5.22
CA LEU A 11 -5.64 18.40 -5.36
C LEU A 11 -5.57 16.91 -5.02
N THR A 12 -6.65 16.36 -4.46
CA THR A 12 -6.88 14.92 -4.41
C THR A 12 -7.18 14.41 -5.82
N ALA A 13 -7.12 13.12 -6.06
CA ALA A 13 -7.43 12.57 -7.37
C ALA A 13 -8.89 12.83 -7.75
N THR A 14 -9.80 12.67 -6.81
CA THR A 14 -11.25 12.93 -7.01
C THR A 14 -11.55 14.40 -7.26
N GLU A 15 -10.90 15.33 -6.55
CA GLU A 15 -10.96 16.77 -6.83
C GLU A 15 -10.47 17.06 -8.26
N ALA A 16 -9.29 16.55 -8.62
CA ALA A 16 -8.69 16.76 -9.93
C ALA A 16 -9.59 16.25 -11.07
N ILE A 17 -10.14 15.04 -10.93
CA ILE A 17 -11.09 14.47 -11.90
C ILE A 17 -12.33 15.34 -12.05
N SER A 18 -12.87 15.86 -10.95
CA SER A 18 -14.01 16.79 -10.99
C SER A 18 -13.69 18.07 -11.75
N GLU A 19 -12.53 18.67 -11.52
CA GLU A 19 -12.10 19.89 -12.21
C GLU A 19 -11.80 19.64 -13.70
N ILE A 20 -11.22 18.50 -14.05
CA ILE A 20 -10.97 18.10 -15.45
C ILE A 20 -12.29 17.86 -16.18
N LYS A 21 -13.22 17.09 -15.60
CA LYS A 21 -14.55 16.86 -16.18
C LYS A 21 -15.38 18.12 -16.32
N GLY A 22 -15.18 19.07 -15.39
CA GLY A 22 -15.80 20.39 -15.44
C GLY A 22 -15.17 21.36 -16.45
N GLY A 23 -14.10 20.94 -17.14
CA GLY A 23 -13.38 21.78 -18.10
C GLY A 23 -12.64 22.98 -17.50
N LYS A 24 -12.39 22.96 -16.18
CA LYS A 24 -11.68 24.04 -15.49
C LYS A 24 -10.16 23.90 -15.54
N ILE A 25 -9.68 22.68 -15.65
CA ILE A 25 -8.27 22.33 -15.85
C ILE A 25 -8.17 21.19 -16.85
N THR A 26 -6.99 21.00 -17.44
CA THR A 26 -6.66 19.86 -18.29
C THR A 26 -5.82 18.82 -17.51
N ALA A 27 -5.79 17.58 -17.99
CA ALA A 27 -4.90 16.55 -17.46
C ALA A 27 -3.43 16.96 -17.64
N THR A 28 -3.11 17.68 -18.71
CA THR A 28 -1.77 18.23 -18.97
C THR A 28 -1.37 19.27 -17.92
N GLU A 29 -2.24 20.23 -17.57
CA GLU A 29 -1.94 21.23 -16.53
C GLU A 29 -1.74 20.60 -15.15
N LEU A 30 -2.55 19.59 -14.79
CA LEU A 30 -2.34 18.82 -13.57
C LEU A 30 -0.97 18.13 -13.58
N MET A 31 -0.62 17.47 -14.69
CA MET A 31 0.67 16.78 -14.84
C MET A 31 1.84 17.75 -14.75
N GLU A 32 1.77 18.92 -15.42
CA GLU A 32 2.79 19.96 -15.34
C GLU A 32 3.02 20.44 -13.92
N SER A 33 1.93 20.63 -13.15
CA SER A 33 2.02 20.99 -11.73
C SER A 33 2.72 19.90 -10.89
N CYS A 34 2.39 18.62 -11.14
CA CYS A 34 3.04 17.48 -10.47
C CYS A 34 4.52 17.37 -10.86
N ILE A 35 4.85 17.51 -12.14
CA ILE A 35 6.24 17.48 -12.63
C ILE A 35 7.07 18.60 -12.00
N LYS A 36 6.51 19.82 -11.94
CA LYS A 36 7.17 20.94 -11.27
C LYS A 36 7.49 20.58 -9.80
N ARG A 37 6.52 20.04 -9.08
CA ARG A 37 6.72 19.62 -7.69
C ARG A 37 7.78 18.53 -7.55
N ILE A 38 7.79 17.53 -8.42
CA ILE A 38 8.84 16.49 -8.44
C ILE A 38 10.21 17.15 -8.62
N GLN A 39 10.38 18.03 -9.63
CA GLN A 39 11.64 18.71 -9.89
C GLN A 39 12.13 19.57 -8.72
N GLU A 40 11.21 20.16 -7.94
CA GLU A 40 11.54 20.99 -6.79
C GLU A 40 12.15 20.20 -5.63
N ILE A 41 11.67 18.96 -5.37
CA ILE A 41 11.99 18.29 -4.11
C ILE A 41 12.57 16.89 -4.25
N GLU A 42 12.57 16.28 -5.44
CA GLU A 42 13.04 14.89 -5.63
C GLU A 42 14.49 14.70 -5.21
N HIS A 43 15.35 15.70 -5.45
CA HIS A 43 16.75 15.67 -5.03
C HIS A 43 16.94 15.49 -3.52
N LYS A 44 15.92 15.84 -2.69
CA LYS A 44 15.90 15.65 -1.23
C LYS A 44 15.21 14.35 -0.86
N ILE A 45 14.01 14.10 -1.40
CA ILE A 45 13.13 12.98 -1.01
C ILE A 45 13.60 11.65 -1.58
N LYS A 46 14.08 11.63 -2.84
CA LYS A 46 14.52 10.42 -3.55
C LYS A 46 13.42 9.35 -3.61
N ALA A 47 12.23 9.77 -4.04
CA ALA A 47 11.04 8.89 -4.12
C ALA A 47 11.02 8.06 -5.41
N TRP A 48 11.73 8.47 -6.45
CA TRP A 48 11.68 7.88 -7.78
C TRP A 48 12.97 7.16 -8.14
N VAL A 49 12.84 5.93 -8.62
CA VAL A 49 13.92 5.16 -9.26
C VAL A 49 13.97 5.43 -10.76
N TYR A 50 12.81 5.66 -11.35
CA TYR A 50 12.66 6.05 -12.75
C TYR A 50 11.52 7.07 -12.88
N PHE A 51 11.79 8.15 -13.61
CA PHE A 51 10.82 9.21 -13.87
C PHE A 51 11.02 9.76 -15.28
N ASP A 52 9.96 9.75 -16.09
CA ASP A 52 9.97 10.25 -17.47
C ASP A 52 8.89 11.32 -17.65
N LYS A 53 9.31 12.59 -17.48
CA LYS A 53 8.41 13.74 -17.58
C LYS A 53 7.80 13.91 -18.98
N GLU A 54 8.56 13.61 -20.03
CA GLU A 54 8.11 13.82 -21.40
C GLU A 54 7.03 12.81 -21.76
N LYS A 55 7.25 11.57 -21.41
CA LYS A 55 6.27 10.50 -21.59
C LYS A 55 4.99 10.76 -20.78
N ALA A 56 5.12 11.21 -19.54
CA ALA A 56 3.97 11.57 -18.70
C ALA A 56 3.13 12.70 -19.35
N LEU A 57 3.78 13.74 -19.88
CA LEU A 57 3.11 14.82 -20.61
C LEU A 57 2.45 14.35 -21.91
N ILE A 58 3.10 13.48 -22.67
CA ILE A 58 2.51 12.91 -23.90
C ILE A 58 1.23 12.13 -23.54
N GLN A 59 1.27 11.30 -22.50
CA GLN A 59 0.10 10.55 -22.08
C GLN A 59 -1.03 11.45 -21.59
N SER A 60 -0.74 12.50 -20.83
CA SER A 60 -1.74 13.49 -20.39
C SER A 60 -2.40 14.20 -21.57
N LYS A 61 -1.63 14.61 -22.59
CA LYS A 61 -2.17 15.21 -23.82
C LYS A 61 -3.06 14.26 -24.61
N ILE A 62 -2.79 12.95 -24.59
CA ILE A 62 -3.67 11.95 -25.21
C ILE A 62 -5.03 11.91 -24.49
N VAL A 63 -5.05 12.01 -23.16
CA VAL A 63 -6.30 12.06 -22.40
C VAL A 63 -7.06 13.35 -22.70
N ASP A 64 -6.40 14.50 -22.70
CA ASP A 64 -7.03 15.79 -23.04
C ASP A 64 -7.63 15.76 -24.47
N LYS A 65 -6.92 15.14 -25.42
CA LYS A 65 -7.46 14.95 -26.78
C LYS A 65 -8.74 14.12 -26.78
N LYS A 66 -8.78 13.00 -26.04
CA LYS A 66 -10.00 12.16 -25.91
C LYS A 66 -11.17 13.00 -25.36
N ILE A 67 -10.91 13.77 -24.31
CA ILE A 67 -11.94 14.62 -23.69
C ILE A 67 -12.48 15.64 -24.69
N ASN A 68 -11.60 16.34 -25.43
CA ASN A 68 -11.96 17.35 -26.42
C ASN A 68 -12.71 16.77 -27.63
N GLU A 69 -12.47 15.52 -27.98
CA GLU A 69 -13.17 14.79 -29.04
C GLU A 69 -14.49 14.16 -28.56
N GLY A 70 -14.86 14.33 -27.29
CA GLY A 70 -16.05 13.72 -26.69
C GLY A 70 -15.98 12.21 -26.53
N ILE A 71 -14.75 11.64 -26.57
CA ILE A 71 -14.53 10.22 -26.36
C ILE A 71 -14.60 9.94 -24.85
N SER A 72 -15.36 8.93 -24.47
CA SER A 72 -15.45 8.52 -23.07
C SER A 72 -14.09 8.15 -22.49
N THR A 73 -13.73 8.77 -21.40
CA THR A 73 -12.52 8.46 -20.64
C THR A 73 -12.80 7.49 -19.49
N GLY A 74 -11.74 6.77 -19.07
CA GLY A 74 -11.79 5.91 -17.89
C GLY A 74 -11.91 6.71 -16.58
N LEU A 75 -12.03 5.99 -15.48
CA LEU A 75 -12.31 6.58 -14.16
C LEU A 75 -11.22 7.55 -13.67
N LEU A 76 -9.96 7.42 -14.12
CA LEU A 76 -8.84 8.23 -13.64
C LEU A 76 -8.59 9.51 -14.45
N ASN A 77 -9.17 9.67 -15.65
CA ASN A 77 -9.17 10.92 -16.43
C ASN A 77 -7.83 11.68 -16.47
N GLY A 78 -6.72 10.99 -16.67
CA GLY A 78 -5.41 11.61 -16.76
C GLY A 78 -4.72 11.88 -15.41
N VAL A 79 -5.28 11.42 -14.30
CA VAL A 79 -4.65 11.55 -12.97
C VAL A 79 -3.30 10.84 -12.93
N PRO A 80 -2.24 11.51 -12.42
CA PRO A 80 -0.91 10.93 -12.24
C PRO A 80 -0.90 9.81 -11.19
N VAL A 81 -0.26 8.68 -11.52
CA VAL A 81 -0.09 7.52 -10.62
C VAL A 81 1.36 7.07 -10.58
N GLY A 82 1.92 6.94 -9.37
CA GLY A 82 3.22 6.32 -9.12
C GLY A 82 3.10 4.80 -9.00
N VAL A 83 4.10 4.09 -9.51
CA VAL A 83 4.11 2.62 -9.51
C VAL A 83 5.35 2.11 -8.81
N LYS A 84 5.18 1.39 -7.69
CA LYS A 84 6.30 0.78 -6.96
C LYS A 84 7.14 -0.10 -7.88
N ASP A 85 8.47 -0.01 -7.76
CA ASP A 85 9.42 -0.65 -8.67
C ASP A 85 9.53 -2.18 -8.50
N ILE A 86 8.41 -2.82 -8.25
CA ILE A 86 8.24 -4.28 -8.28
C ILE A 86 7.09 -4.71 -9.19
N PHE A 87 6.38 -3.74 -9.78
CA PHE A 87 5.36 -4.01 -10.80
C PHE A 87 5.99 -3.89 -12.18
N ASN A 88 5.78 -4.88 -13.01
CA ASN A 88 6.16 -4.82 -14.41
C ASN A 88 5.47 -3.65 -15.09
N THR A 89 6.24 -2.94 -15.91
CA THR A 89 5.76 -1.91 -16.84
C THR A 89 6.32 -2.20 -18.23
N ALA A 90 5.47 -2.14 -19.24
CA ALA A 90 5.85 -2.49 -20.61
C ALA A 90 6.99 -1.62 -21.16
N ASP A 91 7.15 -0.45 -20.59
CA ASP A 91 7.85 0.69 -21.18
C ASP A 91 8.83 1.39 -20.22
N MET A 92 9.05 0.83 -19.02
CA MET A 92 9.98 1.36 -18.02
C MET A 92 10.75 0.21 -17.36
N PRO A 93 11.97 0.43 -16.89
CA PRO A 93 12.70 -0.55 -16.10
C PRO A 93 11.96 -0.99 -14.85
N THR A 94 12.20 -2.22 -14.41
CA THR A 94 11.70 -2.77 -13.15
C THR A 94 12.85 -3.47 -12.45
N CYS A 95 13.56 -2.72 -11.58
CA CYS A 95 14.82 -3.15 -10.96
C CYS A 95 14.62 -3.81 -9.59
N MET A 96 13.41 -3.78 -9.03
CA MET A 96 13.03 -4.47 -7.78
C MET A 96 13.89 -4.06 -6.57
N GLY A 97 14.47 -2.85 -6.62
CA GLY A 97 15.35 -2.34 -5.58
C GLY A 97 16.71 -3.05 -5.48
N SER A 98 17.10 -3.84 -6.50
CA SER A 98 18.34 -4.62 -6.49
C SER A 98 19.18 -4.39 -7.75
N PRO A 99 20.51 -4.25 -7.61
CA PRO A 99 21.42 -4.17 -8.76
C PRO A 99 21.42 -5.42 -9.65
N VAL A 100 20.92 -6.54 -9.17
CA VAL A 100 20.79 -7.78 -9.95
C VAL A 100 19.94 -7.55 -11.20
N TRP A 101 18.90 -6.70 -11.08
CA TRP A 101 17.91 -6.46 -12.11
C TRP A 101 18.04 -5.08 -12.78
N ASP A 102 19.19 -4.41 -12.65
CA ASP A 102 19.41 -3.10 -13.28
C ASP A 102 19.14 -3.15 -14.78
N GLY A 103 18.30 -2.20 -15.25
CA GLY A 103 17.94 -2.06 -16.66
C GLY A 103 16.94 -3.10 -17.18
N PHE A 104 16.49 -4.05 -16.37
CA PHE A 104 15.50 -5.02 -16.81
C PHE A 104 14.17 -4.36 -17.13
N THR A 105 13.73 -4.49 -18.38
CA THR A 105 12.43 -4.01 -18.86
C THR A 105 11.58 -5.20 -19.30
N PRO A 106 10.49 -5.50 -18.59
CA PRO A 106 9.72 -6.73 -18.79
C PRO A 106 8.94 -6.79 -20.10
N GLY A 107 8.70 -5.65 -20.78
CA GLY A 107 7.98 -5.58 -22.05
C GLY A 107 6.46 -5.78 -21.95
N ASN A 108 5.93 -5.97 -20.74
CA ASN A 108 4.49 -6.07 -20.47
C ASN A 108 4.13 -5.42 -19.14
N ASP A 109 2.92 -4.89 -19.03
CA ASP A 109 2.42 -4.32 -17.80
C ASP A 109 1.96 -5.42 -16.81
N ALA A 110 2.21 -5.21 -15.52
CA ALA A 110 1.48 -5.91 -14.47
C ALA A 110 -0.03 -5.63 -14.60
N ARG A 111 -0.87 -6.57 -14.17
CA ARG A 111 -2.32 -6.41 -14.31
C ARG A 111 -2.85 -5.14 -13.63
N ALA A 112 -2.34 -4.80 -12.45
CA ALA A 112 -2.71 -3.56 -11.76
C ALA A 112 -2.32 -2.31 -12.57
N VAL A 113 -1.15 -2.31 -13.20
CA VAL A 113 -0.68 -1.22 -14.08
C VAL A 113 -1.56 -1.10 -15.32
N ALA A 114 -1.90 -2.23 -15.95
CA ALA A 114 -2.81 -2.25 -17.10
C ALA A 114 -4.19 -1.67 -16.74
N TYR A 115 -4.72 -1.98 -15.55
CA TYR A 115 -6.00 -1.41 -15.09
C TYR A 115 -5.93 0.10 -14.89
N ILE A 116 -4.82 0.63 -14.36
CA ILE A 116 -4.58 2.09 -14.27
C ILE A 116 -4.62 2.72 -15.65
N ARG A 117 -3.87 2.16 -16.63
CA ARG A 117 -3.83 2.69 -18.00
C ARG A 117 -5.18 2.60 -18.70
N TRP A 118 -5.93 1.49 -18.54
CA TRP A 118 -7.27 1.33 -19.11
C TRP A 118 -8.30 2.27 -18.47
N ALA A 119 -8.04 2.72 -17.25
CA ALA A 119 -8.84 3.76 -16.61
C ALA A 119 -8.40 5.18 -17.00
N ASP A 120 -7.54 5.34 -18.01
CA ASP A 120 -6.91 6.61 -18.41
C ASP A 120 -6.12 7.30 -17.29
N GLY A 121 -5.54 6.54 -16.37
CA GLY A 121 -4.54 7.02 -15.44
C GLY A 121 -3.17 7.12 -16.12
N VAL A 122 -2.39 8.13 -15.75
CA VAL A 122 -1.04 8.34 -16.29
C VAL A 122 0.00 7.78 -15.36
N VAL A 123 0.70 6.72 -15.79
CA VAL A 123 1.84 6.15 -15.06
C VAL A 123 3.05 7.07 -15.23
N VAL A 124 3.41 7.78 -14.15
CA VAL A 124 4.44 8.82 -14.16
C VAL A 124 5.84 8.24 -14.11
N GLY A 125 6.02 7.13 -13.40
CA GLY A 125 7.31 6.51 -13.20
C GLY A 125 7.29 5.39 -12.17
N LYS A 126 8.49 4.92 -11.81
CA LYS A 126 8.72 3.84 -10.84
C LYS A 126 9.20 4.43 -9.52
N THR A 127 8.47 4.16 -8.45
CA THR A 127 8.81 4.63 -7.10
C THR A 127 9.74 3.65 -6.38
N VAL A 128 10.64 4.19 -5.57
CA VAL A 128 11.62 3.41 -4.81
C VAL A 128 10.95 2.35 -3.94
N THR A 129 11.53 1.18 -3.91
CA THR A 129 11.24 0.06 -3.02
C THR A 129 12.47 -0.35 -2.24
N SER A 130 12.30 -1.05 -1.12
CA SER A 130 13.41 -1.82 -0.52
C SER A 130 13.80 -2.98 -1.43
N GLU A 131 15.02 -3.51 -1.26
CA GLU A 131 15.51 -4.65 -2.04
C GLU A 131 14.52 -5.82 -2.01
N PHE A 132 14.06 -6.24 -3.20
CA PHE A 132 13.04 -7.28 -3.39
C PHE A 132 11.78 -7.11 -2.54
N ALA A 133 11.44 -5.86 -2.20
CA ALA A 133 10.35 -5.52 -1.29
C ALA A 133 10.47 -6.12 0.12
N VAL A 134 11.69 -6.44 0.57
CA VAL A 134 11.95 -7.02 1.89
C VAL A 134 12.34 -5.94 2.91
N HIS A 135 13.50 -5.97 3.51
CA HIS A 135 13.87 -5.07 4.62
C HIS A 135 14.98 -4.07 4.28
N TYR A 136 15.90 -4.40 3.37
CA TYR A 136 17.00 -3.51 3.05
C TYR A 136 16.48 -2.24 2.35
N PRO A 137 16.60 -1.06 2.98
CA PRO A 137 15.90 0.13 2.53
C PRO A 137 16.48 0.71 1.25
N GLY A 138 15.63 1.36 0.47
CA GLY A 138 16.05 2.25 -0.61
C GLY A 138 16.52 3.61 -0.09
N SER A 139 16.80 4.53 -1.01
CA SER A 139 17.36 5.87 -0.71
C SER A 139 16.32 6.90 -0.24
N THR A 140 15.05 6.58 -0.25
CA THR A 140 13.96 7.52 0.06
C THR A 140 13.96 7.92 1.52
N VAL A 141 13.81 9.22 1.78
CA VAL A 141 13.64 9.78 3.13
C VAL A 141 12.19 10.19 3.39
N ASN A 142 11.84 10.33 4.67
CA ASN A 142 10.50 10.77 5.06
C ASN A 142 10.29 12.25 4.69
N PRO A 143 9.22 12.60 3.95
CA PRO A 143 8.96 13.99 3.55
C PRO A 143 8.69 14.94 4.72
N ASN A 144 8.25 14.42 5.87
CA ASN A 144 7.97 15.22 7.07
C ASN A 144 9.24 15.53 7.88
N ASP A 145 10.23 14.62 7.83
CA ASP A 145 11.55 14.81 8.43
C ASP A 145 12.59 13.96 7.69
N TYR A 146 13.53 14.60 7.01
CA TYR A 146 14.52 13.93 6.14
C TYR A 146 15.54 13.07 6.89
N GLU A 147 15.60 13.15 8.20
CA GLU A 147 16.45 12.28 9.02
C GLU A 147 15.77 10.96 9.38
N HIS A 148 14.47 10.81 9.07
CA HIS A 148 13.65 9.65 9.40
C HIS A 148 13.34 8.79 8.18
N THR A 149 13.10 7.49 8.43
CA THR A 149 12.63 6.57 7.38
C THR A 149 11.19 6.88 6.98
N PRO A 150 10.83 6.74 5.70
CA PRO A 150 9.43 6.79 5.28
C PRO A 150 8.70 5.45 5.50
N GLY A 151 9.40 4.43 6.04
CA GLY A 151 8.89 3.06 6.19
C GLY A 151 9.17 2.16 4.99
N THR A 152 9.40 0.87 5.26
CA THR A 152 9.62 -0.15 4.23
C THR A 152 8.34 -0.98 4.00
N SER A 153 8.17 -1.52 2.80
CA SER A 153 9.01 -1.50 1.60
C SER A 153 8.53 -0.51 0.54
N SER A 154 7.28 0.01 0.59
CA SER A 154 6.72 0.94 -0.41
C SER A 154 7.10 2.40 -0.12
N SER A 155 8.37 2.64 0.23
CA SER A 155 8.91 3.92 0.70
C SER A 155 8.68 5.07 -0.28
N GLY A 156 9.08 4.90 -1.54
CA GLY A 156 8.93 5.93 -2.56
C GLY A 156 7.48 6.24 -2.90
N SER A 157 6.59 5.23 -2.89
CA SER A 157 5.17 5.42 -3.16
C SER A 157 4.51 6.30 -2.08
N ALA A 158 4.77 6.00 -0.80
CA ALA A 158 4.24 6.78 0.30
C ALA A 158 4.82 8.21 0.30
N ALA A 159 6.15 8.34 0.14
CA ALA A 159 6.81 9.63 0.14
C ALA A 159 6.37 10.53 -1.03
N ALA A 160 6.17 9.99 -2.23
CA ALA A 160 5.70 10.75 -3.39
C ALA A 160 4.29 11.32 -3.18
N VAL A 161 3.39 10.55 -2.57
CA VAL A 161 2.02 11.00 -2.25
C VAL A 161 2.04 12.02 -1.11
N ALA A 162 2.79 11.76 -0.03
CA ALA A 162 2.88 12.64 1.13
C ALA A 162 3.50 14.00 0.80
N SER A 163 4.46 14.03 -0.12
CA SER A 163 5.14 15.26 -0.56
C SER A 163 4.42 16.03 -1.67
N TYR A 164 3.20 15.62 -2.01
CA TYR A 164 2.41 16.25 -3.09
C TYR A 164 3.05 16.18 -4.48
N MET A 165 3.92 15.21 -4.73
CA MET A 165 4.45 14.98 -6.08
C MET A 165 3.37 14.42 -7.00
N ILE A 166 2.52 13.55 -6.49
CA ILE A 166 1.39 12.90 -7.19
C ILE A 166 0.24 12.65 -6.21
N PRO A 167 -1.01 12.55 -6.68
CA PRO A 167 -2.14 12.25 -5.81
C PRO A 167 -2.26 10.78 -5.41
N LEU A 168 -1.82 9.85 -6.27
CA LEU A 168 -2.03 8.41 -6.12
C LEU A 168 -0.74 7.63 -6.37
N ALA A 169 -0.53 6.55 -5.62
CA ALA A 169 0.52 5.58 -5.91
C ALA A 169 0.09 4.16 -5.53
N ILE A 170 0.55 3.16 -6.31
CA ILE A 170 0.39 1.75 -5.93
C ILE A 170 1.65 1.23 -5.24
N GLY A 171 1.43 0.32 -4.30
CA GLY A 171 2.44 -0.38 -3.53
C GLY A 171 2.02 -1.81 -3.25
N THR A 172 2.70 -2.45 -2.31
CA THR A 172 2.41 -3.82 -1.90
C THR A 172 2.57 -4.01 -0.41
N GLN A 173 1.92 -5.03 0.13
CA GLN A 173 2.11 -5.44 1.51
C GLN A 173 2.13 -6.96 1.64
N THR A 174 3.23 -7.46 2.22
CA THR A 174 3.44 -8.87 2.58
C THR A 174 3.53 -9.02 4.11
N ALA A 175 3.91 -7.93 4.79
CA ALA A 175 3.88 -7.76 6.25
C ALA A 175 3.19 -6.44 6.62
N GLY A 176 3.92 -5.31 6.59
CA GLY A 176 3.46 -3.97 6.91
C GLY A 176 3.74 -2.93 5.83
N SER A 177 4.14 -3.34 4.63
CA SER A 177 4.79 -2.49 3.62
C SER A 177 3.92 -1.43 2.94
N THR A 178 2.68 -1.23 3.39
CA THR A 178 1.77 -0.15 2.98
C THR A 178 1.29 0.63 4.19
N ILE A 179 0.73 -0.08 5.17
CA ILE A 179 0.16 0.57 6.36
C ILE A 179 1.24 1.32 7.13
N ARG A 180 2.45 0.72 7.29
CA ARG A 180 3.57 1.36 7.97
C ARG A 180 4.10 2.60 7.24
N PRO A 181 4.44 2.57 5.93
CA PRO A 181 4.82 3.78 5.21
C PRO A 181 3.71 4.84 5.18
N ALA A 182 2.44 4.46 5.11
CA ALA A 182 1.33 5.40 5.19
C ALA A 182 1.28 6.10 6.55
N SER A 183 1.45 5.35 7.64
CA SER A 183 1.50 5.88 9.01
C SER A 183 2.68 6.84 9.19
N TYR A 184 3.89 6.43 8.83
CA TYR A 184 5.10 7.24 8.98
C TYR A 184 5.10 8.52 8.13
N CYS A 185 4.45 8.48 6.97
CA CYS A 185 4.34 9.64 6.08
C CYS A 185 3.07 10.49 6.31
N GLY A 186 2.17 10.09 7.21
CA GLY A 186 0.96 10.85 7.54
C GLY A 186 -0.07 10.91 6.40
N ILE A 187 -0.26 9.80 5.69
CA ILE A 187 -1.20 9.69 4.56
C ILE A 187 -2.12 8.48 4.70
N TYR A 188 -3.14 8.41 3.86
CA TYR A 188 -3.99 7.22 3.77
C TYR A 188 -3.28 6.12 3.00
N GLY A 189 -3.32 4.90 3.53
CA GLY A 189 -2.84 3.68 2.89
C GLY A 189 -3.88 2.57 3.01
N PHE A 190 -4.10 1.82 1.95
CA PHE A 190 -5.07 0.73 1.96
C PHE A 190 -4.47 -0.57 1.43
N LYS A 191 -4.55 -1.60 2.25
CA LYS A 191 -4.30 -3.00 1.89
C LYS A 191 -5.66 -3.71 1.78
N PRO A 192 -6.12 -4.06 0.59
CA PRO A 192 -7.38 -4.79 0.39
C PRO A 192 -7.34 -6.20 0.99
N SER A 193 -8.47 -6.88 1.02
CA SER A 193 -8.53 -8.31 1.29
C SER A 193 -7.67 -9.10 0.31
N PHE A 194 -7.14 -10.23 0.76
CA PHE A 194 -6.30 -11.09 -0.06
C PHE A 194 -7.00 -11.52 -1.36
N GLY A 195 -6.30 -11.42 -2.49
CA GLY A 195 -6.82 -11.81 -3.80
C GLY A 195 -7.80 -10.84 -4.46
N LEU A 196 -8.17 -9.73 -3.81
CA LEU A 196 -9.11 -8.76 -4.38
C LEU A 196 -8.52 -7.99 -5.57
N ILE A 197 -7.20 -7.76 -5.57
CA ILE A 197 -6.47 -7.14 -6.69
C ILE A 197 -5.49 -8.15 -7.30
N PRO A 198 -5.45 -8.28 -8.64
CA PRO A 198 -4.59 -9.28 -9.29
C PRO A 198 -3.10 -8.98 -9.09
N ARG A 199 -2.33 -10.02 -8.81
CA ARG A 199 -0.87 -9.95 -8.59
C ARG A 199 -0.03 -10.30 -9.82
N THR A 200 -0.66 -10.61 -10.96
CA THR A 200 0.04 -11.00 -12.19
C THR A 200 0.97 -9.89 -12.67
N GLY A 201 2.24 -10.22 -12.90
CA GLY A 201 3.27 -9.27 -13.33
C GLY A 201 3.84 -8.41 -12.19
N MET A 202 3.60 -8.77 -10.95
CA MET A 202 4.23 -8.20 -9.76
C MET A 202 5.31 -9.17 -9.27
N LEU A 203 6.42 -8.65 -8.75
CA LEU A 203 7.41 -9.44 -8.05
C LEU A 203 6.74 -10.29 -6.97
N LYS A 204 7.09 -11.56 -6.92
CA LYS A 204 6.56 -12.49 -5.93
C LYS A 204 7.55 -12.65 -4.78
N THR A 205 7.08 -12.41 -3.56
CA THR A 205 7.83 -12.71 -2.33
C THR A 205 7.21 -13.87 -1.58
N LEU A 206 5.88 -13.93 -1.54
CA LEU A 206 5.16 -15.02 -0.87
C LEU A 206 3.74 -15.19 -1.41
N ASP A 207 3.41 -16.39 -1.86
CA ASP A 207 2.11 -16.71 -2.48
C ASP A 207 0.90 -16.42 -1.60
N THR A 208 1.02 -16.64 -0.29
CA THR A 208 -0.11 -16.56 0.64
C THR A 208 -0.25 -15.21 1.34
N LEU A 209 0.69 -14.27 1.13
CA LEU A 209 0.69 -12.99 1.84
C LEU A 209 0.79 -11.74 0.95
N ASP A 210 1.32 -11.87 -0.28
CA ASP A 210 1.49 -10.69 -1.13
C ASP A 210 0.16 -10.04 -1.49
N HIS A 211 0.02 -8.75 -1.17
CA HIS A 211 -1.14 -7.93 -1.51
C HIS A 211 -0.71 -6.76 -2.38
N VAL A 212 -1.46 -6.46 -3.43
CA VAL A 212 -1.41 -5.15 -4.09
C VAL A 212 -2.17 -4.17 -3.23
N SER A 213 -1.60 -3.00 -3.04
CA SER A 213 -2.10 -1.97 -2.14
C SER A 213 -1.82 -0.58 -2.71
N PHE A 214 -2.29 0.48 -2.07
CA PHE A 214 -2.16 1.82 -2.62
C PHE A 214 -2.26 2.92 -1.56
N PHE A 215 -1.85 4.12 -1.98
CA PHE A 215 -1.74 5.32 -1.16
C PHE A 215 -2.48 6.50 -1.79
N SER A 216 -3.04 7.35 -0.95
CA SER A 216 -3.69 8.60 -1.36
C SER A 216 -3.67 9.64 -0.23
N ARG A 217 -4.24 10.82 -0.52
CA ARG A 217 -4.46 11.86 0.50
C ARG A 217 -5.92 12.01 0.92
N SER A 218 -6.80 11.14 0.46
CA SER A 218 -8.21 11.10 0.88
C SER A 218 -8.79 9.70 0.84
N ILE A 219 -9.85 9.46 1.59
CA ILE A 219 -10.60 8.18 1.58
C ILE A 219 -11.31 7.99 0.24
N ASP A 220 -11.85 9.04 -0.35
CA ASP A 220 -12.51 8.98 -1.65
C ASP A 220 -11.57 8.51 -2.76
N ASP A 221 -10.31 8.90 -2.71
CA ASP A 221 -9.28 8.44 -3.63
C ASP A 221 -8.95 6.96 -3.44
N LEU A 222 -8.96 6.46 -2.19
CA LEU A 222 -8.81 5.02 -1.94
C LEU A 222 -9.97 4.23 -2.55
N HIS A 223 -11.20 4.72 -2.37
CA HIS A 223 -12.39 4.10 -2.98
C HIS A 223 -12.31 4.12 -4.51
N LEU A 224 -11.88 5.22 -5.10
CA LEU A 224 -11.65 5.34 -6.54
C LEU A 224 -10.65 4.29 -7.04
N LEU A 225 -9.48 4.19 -6.39
CA LEU A 225 -8.46 3.20 -6.78
C LEU A 225 -8.91 1.75 -6.58
N LEU A 226 -9.63 1.46 -5.50
CA LEU A 226 -10.21 0.14 -5.30
C LEU A 226 -11.13 -0.23 -6.46
N ASN A 227 -11.99 0.69 -6.90
CA ASN A 227 -12.89 0.46 -8.02
C ASN A 227 -12.17 0.27 -9.36
N VAL A 228 -11.01 0.91 -9.55
CA VAL A 228 -10.17 0.72 -10.74
C VAL A 228 -9.45 -0.63 -10.71
N LEU A 229 -8.86 -0.99 -9.57
CA LEU A 229 -7.88 -2.08 -9.46
C LEU A 229 -8.50 -3.44 -9.13
N ARG A 230 -9.66 -3.47 -8.45
CA ARG A 230 -10.26 -4.74 -8.05
C ARG A 230 -10.66 -5.58 -9.26
N VAL A 231 -10.49 -6.88 -9.14
CA VAL A 231 -10.99 -7.82 -10.16
C VAL A 231 -12.51 -7.70 -10.28
N LYS A 232 -13.07 -7.91 -11.47
CA LYS A 232 -14.49 -7.83 -11.78
C LYS A 232 -14.92 -8.98 -12.66
N GLY A 233 -16.18 -9.38 -12.53
CA GLY A 233 -16.84 -10.32 -13.40
C GLY A 233 -16.83 -11.78 -12.94
N SER A 234 -17.60 -12.61 -13.64
CA SER A 234 -17.90 -13.99 -13.29
C SER A 234 -16.71 -14.95 -13.27
N ASN A 235 -15.59 -14.56 -13.90
CA ASN A 235 -14.36 -15.37 -13.91
C ASN A 235 -13.59 -15.34 -12.57
N TYR A 236 -14.07 -14.56 -11.60
CA TYR A 236 -13.48 -14.43 -10.28
C TYR A 236 -14.53 -14.70 -9.19
N PRO A 237 -15.08 -15.91 -9.08
CA PRO A 237 -16.33 -16.20 -8.37
C PRO A 237 -16.26 -16.00 -6.86
N TYR A 238 -15.05 -15.93 -6.27
CA TYR A 238 -14.90 -15.87 -4.82
C TYR A 238 -14.84 -14.45 -4.26
N VAL A 239 -14.55 -13.46 -5.09
CA VAL A 239 -14.16 -12.12 -4.62
C VAL A 239 -15.22 -11.05 -4.89
N HIS A 240 -16.27 -11.34 -5.69
CA HIS A 240 -17.05 -10.26 -6.28
C HIS A 240 -18.51 -10.20 -5.93
N LYS A 241 -19.13 -11.31 -5.57
CA LYS A 241 -20.58 -11.35 -5.35
C LYS A 241 -21.04 -10.32 -4.34
N TYR A 242 -20.20 -10.04 -3.36
CA TYR A 242 -20.53 -9.09 -2.29
C TYR A 242 -20.34 -7.63 -2.74
N LEU A 243 -19.26 -7.32 -3.43
CA LEU A 243 -18.92 -5.95 -3.87
C LEU A 243 -19.72 -5.50 -5.11
N ASP A 244 -20.15 -6.45 -5.95
CA ASP A 244 -20.98 -6.17 -7.12
C ASP A 244 -22.48 -6.11 -6.77
N ASN A 245 -22.87 -6.65 -5.62
CA ASN A 245 -24.23 -6.60 -5.09
C ASN A 245 -24.29 -5.62 -3.90
N SER A 246 -24.61 -4.37 -4.18
CA SER A 246 -24.70 -3.31 -3.15
C SER A 246 -25.79 -3.53 -2.10
N SER A 247 -26.71 -4.48 -2.31
CA SER A 247 -27.83 -4.72 -1.38
C SER A 247 -27.41 -5.31 -0.02
N GLY A 248 -26.18 -5.84 0.10
CA GLY A 248 -25.64 -6.36 1.36
C GLY A 248 -24.60 -5.45 2.01
N ILE A 249 -24.28 -4.30 1.41
CA ILE A 249 -23.30 -3.37 1.97
C ILE A 249 -24.01 -2.40 2.92
N LYS A 250 -23.59 -2.40 4.19
CA LYS A 250 -24.06 -1.44 5.21
C LYS A 250 -23.73 -0.02 4.76
N GLN A 251 -24.71 0.85 4.74
CA GLN A 251 -24.54 2.25 4.35
C GLN A 251 -24.07 3.09 5.55
N VAL A 252 -23.49 4.24 5.28
CA VAL A 252 -22.98 5.14 6.33
C VAL A 252 -24.05 5.49 7.40
N ASN A 253 -25.31 5.54 6.99
CA ASN A 253 -26.44 5.83 7.90
C ASN A 253 -27.09 4.58 8.53
N ASP A 254 -26.55 3.38 8.30
CA ASP A 254 -27.08 2.14 8.88
C ASP A 254 -26.51 1.92 10.29
N TYR A 255 -26.83 2.84 11.18
CA TYR A 255 -26.43 2.79 12.60
C TYR A 255 -27.20 1.72 13.40
N PRO A 256 -26.64 1.24 14.53
CA PRO A 256 -25.30 1.53 15.05
C PRO A 256 -24.19 0.74 14.35
N TRP A 257 -22.98 1.33 14.32
CA TRP A 257 -21.77 0.64 13.93
C TRP A 257 -21.14 -0.03 15.17
N LYS A 258 -20.83 -1.30 15.07
CA LYS A 258 -20.16 -2.05 16.14
C LYS A 258 -18.66 -2.14 15.88
N VAL A 259 -17.87 -1.53 16.74
CA VAL A 259 -16.42 -1.37 16.54
C VAL A 259 -15.65 -2.02 17.69
N ALA A 260 -14.67 -2.87 17.37
CA ALA A 260 -13.75 -3.43 18.34
C ALA A 260 -12.47 -2.59 18.43
N PHE A 261 -12.07 -2.19 19.63
CA PHE A 261 -10.72 -1.70 19.88
C PHE A 261 -9.84 -2.87 20.31
N VAL A 262 -8.77 -3.13 19.55
CA VAL A 262 -7.90 -4.29 19.78
C VAL A 262 -6.47 -3.85 20.11
N LYS A 263 -6.03 -4.18 21.32
CA LYS A 263 -4.63 -4.16 21.74
C LYS A 263 -4.00 -5.47 21.31
N THR A 264 -3.27 -5.44 20.18
CA THR A 264 -2.65 -6.66 19.62
C THR A 264 -1.51 -7.19 20.50
N PRO A 265 -1.03 -8.44 20.28
CA PRO A 265 0.10 -8.99 21.05
C PRO A 265 1.39 -8.14 21.03
N VAL A 266 1.52 -7.24 20.03
CA VAL A 266 2.69 -6.35 19.94
C VAL A 266 2.48 -4.99 20.60
N TRP A 267 1.38 -4.78 21.29
CA TRP A 267 1.08 -3.56 22.04
C TRP A 267 2.19 -3.14 23.01
N CYS A 268 2.86 -4.13 23.63
CA CYS A 268 3.98 -3.88 24.54
C CYS A 268 5.18 -3.19 23.87
N HIS A 269 5.29 -3.24 22.54
CA HIS A 269 6.35 -2.59 21.77
C HIS A 269 6.03 -1.14 21.38
N ALA A 270 4.77 -0.74 21.53
CA ALA A 270 4.34 0.61 21.19
C ALA A 270 4.86 1.63 22.20
N GLU A 271 5.20 2.83 21.69
CA GLU A 271 5.57 3.98 22.51
C GLU A 271 4.39 4.47 23.35
N GLU A 272 4.66 4.98 24.55
CA GLU A 272 3.60 5.40 25.46
C GLU A 272 2.71 6.51 24.85
N TYR A 273 3.33 7.51 24.20
CA TYR A 273 2.56 8.57 23.55
C TYR A 273 1.64 8.05 22.44
N ALA A 274 2.01 6.99 21.72
CA ALA A 274 1.17 6.38 20.69
C ALA A 274 0.00 5.62 21.32
N LYS A 275 0.24 4.92 22.44
CA LYS A 275 -0.80 4.29 23.25
C LYS A 275 -1.79 5.31 23.77
N ASP A 276 -1.30 6.41 24.35
CA ASP A 276 -2.14 7.48 24.90
C ASP A 276 -2.97 8.13 23.80
N SER A 277 -2.37 8.41 22.62
CA SER A 277 -3.04 9.03 21.48
C SER A 277 -4.18 8.18 20.93
N ILE A 278 -3.99 6.86 20.77
CA ILE A 278 -5.06 6.00 20.27
C ILE A 278 -6.14 5.79 21.34
N ILE A 279 -5.79 5.72 22.60
CA ILE A 279 -6.78 5.63 23.70
C ILE A 279 -7.66 6.89 23.73
N ASP A 280 -7.06 8.08 23.61
CA ASP A 280 -7.80 9.34 23.50
C ASP A 280 -8.69 9.39 22.24
N PHE A 281 -8.19 8.93 21.10
CA PHE A 281 -8.95 8.82 19.87
C PHE A 281 -10.15 7.88 20.02
N VAL A 282 -9.94 6.68 20.55
CA VAL A 282 -10.99 5.68 20.82
C VAL A 282 -12.05 6.24 21.79
N SER A 283 -11.61 6.94 22.85
CA SER A 283 -12.53 7.61 23.79
C SER A 283 -13.37 8.71 23.15
N LYS A 284 -12.89 9.35 22.09
CA LYS A 284 -13.68 10.32 21.31
C LYS A 284 -14.69 9.64 20.41
N ILE A 285 -14.29 8.54 19.77
CA ILE A 285 -15.19 7.73 18.92
C ILE A 285 -16.32 7.11 19.75
N ASP A 286 -16.03 6.60 20.93
CA ASP A 286 -17.04 6.01 21.84
C ASP A 286 -18.14 6.99 22.25
N LYS A 287 -17.88 8.30 22.17
CA LYS A 287 -18.85 9.36 22.43
C LYS A 287 -19.67 9.78 21.21
N CYS A 288 -19.36 9.23 20.03
CA CYS A 288 -20.08 9.56 18.81
C CYS A 288 -21.41 8.78 18.75
N ASP A 289 -22.50 9.48 18.44
CA ASP A 289 -23.80 8.83 18.25
C ASP A 289 -23.71 7.80 17.12
N GLY A 290 -24.33 6.64 17.34
CA GLY A 290 -24.39 5.57 16.35
C GLY A 290 -23.15 4.68 16.30
N ILE A 291 -22.22 4.78 17.24
CA ILE A 291 -21.07 3.88 17.37
C ILE A 291 -21.17 3.14 18.71
N ASN A 292 -21.07 1.83 18.67
CA ASN A 292 -20.90 0.95 19.82
C ASN A 292 -19.47 0.44 19.81
N LEU A 293 -18.65 0.89 20.74
CA LEU A 293 -17.25 0.52 20.83
C LEU A 293 -16.99 -0.40 22.01
N GLU A 294 -16.25 -1.48 21.78
CA GLU A 294 -15.85 -2.45 22.80
C GLU A 294 -14.35 -2.69 22.74
N GLU A 295 -13.65 -2.70 23.89
CA GLU A 295 -12.24 -3.16 23.96
C GLU A 295 -12.23 -4.69 24.03
N ILE A 296 -11.52 -5.32 23.09
CA ILE A 296 -11.50 -6.78 22.91
C ILE A 296 -10.05 -7.27 22.77
N GLU A 297 -9.78 -8.45 23.31
CA GLU A 297 -8.54 -9.18 23.10
C GLU A 297 -8.71 -10.22 22.00
N LEU A 298 -7.66 -10.40 21.17
CA LEU A 298 -7.59 -11.52 20.24
C LEU A 298 -7.27 -12.80 21.00
N SER A 299 -7.53 -13.96 20.39
CA SER A 299 -7.15 -15.24 20.99
C SER A 299 -5.63 -15.33 21.21
N GLU A 300 -5.22 -16.11 22.21
CA GLU A 300 -3.79 -16.31 22.55
C GLU A 300 -2.94 -16.83 21.38
N ASP A 301 -3.55 -17.51 20.41
CA ASP A 301 -2.87 -17.99 19.23
C ASP A 301 -2.16 -16.86 18.47
N PHE A 302 -2.72 -15.65 18.45
CA PHE A 302 -2.13 -14.49 17.77
C PHE A 302 -0.81 -14.03 18.36
N ASN A 303 -0.44 -14.48 19.57
CA ASN A 303 0.91 -14.27 20.13
C ASN A 303 2.01 -14.90 19.24
N LEU A 304 1.67 -15.91 18.46
CA LEU A 304 2.58 -16.59 17.53
C LEU A 304 2.62 -15.98 16.12
N ALA A 305 1.80 -14.96 15.83
CA ALA A 305 1.62 -14.45 14.48
C ALA A 305 2.94 -14.00 13.83
N HIS A 306 3.81 -13.30 14.57
CA HIS A 306 5.09 -12.83 14.05
C HIS A 306 6.06 -14.00 13.74
N ASP A 307 6.11 -15.01 14.59
CA ASP A 307 6.97 -16.16 14.40
C ASP A 307 6.49 -17.02 13.22
N VAL A 308 5.18 -17.23 13.11
CA VAL A 308 4.56 -17.93 11.98
C VAL A 308 4.82 -17.20 10.66
N HIS A 309 4.63 -15.87 10.66
CA HIS A 309 4.95 -15.08 9.47
C HIS A 309 6.42 -15.22 9.07
N GLU A 310 7.34 -15.03 10.00
CA GLU A 310 8.77 -15.11 9.72
C GLU A 310 9.17 -16.48 9.17
N GLN A 311 8.61 -17.56 9.73
CA GLN A 311 8.82 -18.93 9.27
C GLN A 311 8.35 -19.14 7.82
N ILE A 312 7.11 -18.75 7.51
CA ILE A 312 6.54 -18.87 6.16
C ILE A 312 7.31 -18.00 5.17
N TYR A 313 7.57 -16.75 5.56
CA TYR A 313 8.19 -15.74 4.71
C TYR A 313 9.63 -16.09 4.35
N SER A 314 10.46 -16.40 5.33
CA SER A 314 11.86 -16.75 5.08
C SER A 314 11.98 -18.01 4.21
N LYS A 315 11.11 -19.01 4.42
CA LYS A 315 11.08 -20.22 3.59
C LYS A 315 10.75 -19.89 2.14
N ALA A 316 9.73 -19.07 1.90
CA ALA A 316 9.36 -18.65 0.56
C ALA A 316 10.47 -17.84 -0.12
N LEU A 317 11.12 -16.92 0.58
CA LEU A 317 12.27 -16.17 0.04
C LEU A 317 13.41 -17.12 -0.37
N SER A 318 13.72 -18.14 0.42
CA SER A 318 14.77 -19.11 0.07
C SER A 318 14.45 -19.95 -1.18
N TYR A 319 13.17 -20.06 -1.54
CA TYR A 319 12.70 -20.72 -2.75
C TYR A 319 12.69 -19.77 -3.96
N TYR A 320 12.05 -18.61 -3.83
CA TYR A 320 11.85 -17.69 -4.96
C TYR A 320 13.13 -16.98 -5.40
N TYR A 321 14.06 -16.73 -4.48
CA TYR A 321 15.33 -16.00 -4.75
C TYR A 321 16.55 -16.89 -4.72
N LYS A 322 16.36 -18.17 -5.07
CA LYS A 322 17.48 -19.12 -5.16
C LYS A 322 18.52 -18.68 -6.17
N GLU A 323 18.08 -18.18 -7.33
CA GLU A 323 18.95 -17.74 -8.42
C GLU A 323 19.78 -16.53 -8.01
N GLU A 324 19.15 -15.49 -7.45
CA GLU A 324 19.83 -14.29 -6.98
C GLU A 324 20.82 -14.61 -5.86
N TYR A 325 20.47 -15.52 -4.97
CA TYR A 325 21.34 -15.93 -3.87
C TYR A 325 22.53 -16.76 -4.34
N GLU A 326 22.35 -17.72 -5.26
CA GLU A 326 23.40 -18.64 -5.70
C GLU A 326 24.34 -18.03 -6.74
N ASN A 327 23.83 -17.20 -7.65
CA ASN A 327 24.58 -16.69 -8.79
C ASN A 327 24.90 -15.18 -8.73
N HIS A 328 24.29 -14.43 -7.78
CA HIS A 328 24.47 -12.98 -7.66
C HIS A 328 24.69 -12.54 -6.20
N ILE A 329 25.32 -13.38 -5.40
CA ILE A 329 25.50 -13.14 -3.96
C ILE A 329 26.28 -11.85 -3.65
N ASP A 330 27.15 -11.42 -4.55
CA ASP A 330 27.91 -10.17 -4.46
C ASP A 330 27.07 -8.91 -4.70
N LYS A 331 25.88 -9.07 -5.28
CA LYS A 331 24.97 -7.96 -5.64
C LYS A 331 23.76 -7.82 -4.69
N ILE A 332 23.57 -8.73 -3.77
CA ILE A 332 22.48 -8.71 -2.79
C ILE A 332 22.98 -8.29 -1.41
N SER A 333 22.10 -7.64 -0.64
CA SER A 333 22.46 -7.15 0.70
C SER A 333 22.68 -8.29 1.70
N ASP A 334 23.51 -8.06 2.72
CA ASP A 334 23.72 -9.04 3.78
C ASP A 334 22.43 -9.33 4.56
N MET A 335 21.57 -8.33 4.73
CA MET A 335 20.26 -8.51 5.34
C MET A 335 19.38 -9.48 4.54
N PHE A 336 19.40 -9.39 3.22
CA PHE A 336 18.65 -10.32 2.35
C PHE A 336 19.25 -11.74 2.39
N LYS A 337 20.59 -11.86 2.35
CA LYS A 337 21.30 -13.16 2.51
C LYS A 337 20.89 -13.85 3.80
N GLU A 338 20.90 -13.13 4.93
CA GLU A 338 20.52 -13.68 6.23
C GLU A 338 19.09 -14.24 6.22
N MET A 339 18.15 -13.55 5.58
CA MET A 339 16.77 -14.03 5.47
C MET A 339 16.65 -15.30 4.61
N VAL A 340 17.35 -15.34 3.48
CA VAL A 340 17.39 -16.55 2.62
C VAL A 340 18.00 -17.73 3.36
N GLU A 341 19.11 -17.52 4.07
CA GLU A 341 19.76 -18.55 4.86
C GLU A 341 18.87 -19.06 6.00
N LYS A 342 18.14 -18.15 6.67
CA LYS A 342 17.14 -18.55 7.67
C LYS A 342 16.07 -19.44 7.04
N GLY A 343 15.57 -19.08 5.86
CA GLY A 343 14.57 -19.87 5.14
C GLY A 343 15.08 -21.25 4.68
N ARG A 344 16.37 -21.38 4.35
CA ARG A 344 16.99 -22.67 4.02
C ARG A 344 17.01 -23.64 5.20
N ARG A 345 17.01 -23.13 6.44
CA ARG A 345 16.97 -23.96 7.66
C ARG A 345 15.56 -24.42 8.01
N VAL A 346 14.53 -23.75 7.52
CA VAL A 346 13.13 -24.15 7.75
C VAL A 346 12.84 -25.41 6.92
N SER A 347 12.47 -26.49 7.59
CA SER A 347 12.07 -27.75 6.94
C SER A 347 10.71 -27.59 6.21
N TYR A 348 10.41 -28.54 5.34
CA TYR A 348 9.11 -28.59 4.67
C TYR A 348 7.95 -28.74 5.68
N ASP A 349 8.12 -29.62 6.67
CA ASP A 349 7.09 -29.86 7.69
C ASP A 349 6.81 -28.61 8.55
N GLU A 350 7.86 -27.87 8.92
CA GLU A 350 7.71 -26.62 9.65
C GLU A 350 6.96 -25.58 8.78
N TYR A 351 7.32 -25.49 7.50
CA TYR A 351 6.62 -24.57 6.56
C TYR A 351 5.13 -24.92 6.45
N MET A 352 4.79 -26.21 6.28
CA MET A 352 3.40 -26.66 6.21
C MET A 352 2.62 -26.35 7.50
N LYS A 353 3.23 -26.59 8.67
CA LYS A 353 2.64 -26.20 9.96
C LYS A 353 2.44 -24.68 10.09
N GLY A 354 3.35 -23.89 9.52
CA GLY A 354 3.18 -22.44 9.44
C GLY A 354 1.95 -22.04 8.63
N LEU A 355 1.74 -22.69 7.46
CA LEU A 355 0.56 -22.45 6.63
C LEU A 355 -0.75 -22.91 7.30
N GLU A 356 -0.73 -24.02 8.03
CA GLU A 356 -1.88 -24.47 8.83
C GLU A 356 -2.25 -23.45 9.91
N LYS A 357 -1.25 -22.88 10.59
CA LYS A 357 -1.47 -21.81 11.58
C LYS A 357 -1.97 -20.51 10.92
N GLN A 358 -1.46 -20.17 9.74
CA GLN A 358 -2.01 -19.05 8.98
C GLN A 358 -3.51 -19.24 8.69
N ASN A 359 -3.91 -20.43 8.23
CA ASN A 359 -5.32 -20.74 8.02
C ASN A 359 -6.14 -20.64 9.32
N LEU A 360 -5.59 -21.05 10.46
CA LEU A 360 -6.26 -20.88 11.75
C LEU A 360 -6.51 -19.40 12.06
N PHE A 361 -5.54 -18.51 11.84
CA PHE A 361 -5.73 -17.06 12.07
C PHE A 361 -6.80 -16.47 11.16
N ILE A 362 -6.86 -16.90 9.88
CA ILE A 362 -7.91 -16.47 8.95
C ILE A 362 -9.28 -16.85 9.48
N HIS A 363 -9.48 -18.13 9.83
CA HIS A 363 -10.75 -18.62 10.35
C HIS A 363 -11.14 -18.00 11.70
N GLN A 364 -10.17 -17.73 12.57
CA GLN A 364 -10.43 -17.08 13.86
C GLN A 364 -10.91 -15.65 13.69
N LEU A 365 -10.37 -14.89 12.73
CA LEU A 365 -10.86 -13.54 12.45
C LEU A 365 -12.21 -13.56 11.74
N ASP A 366 -12.42 -14.43 10.75
CA ASP A 366 -13.74 -14.59 10.14
C ASP A 366 -14.80 -14.88 11.21
N TYR A 367 -14.51 -15.86 12.09
CA TYR A 367 -15.39 -16.18 13.22
C TYR A 367 -15.59 -15.01 14.20
N PHE A 368 -14.52 -14.23 14.46
CA PHE A 368 -14.57 -13.05 15.32
C PHE A 368 -15.55 -12.00 14.77
N PHE A 369 -15.50 -11.72 13.48
CA PHE A 369 -16.42 -10.78 12.83
C PHE A 369 -17.85 -11.34 12.78
N ASP A 370 -18.03 -12.58 12.33
CA ASP A 370 -19.34 -13.19 12.15
C ASP A 370 -20.09 -13.38 13.48
N LYS A 371 -19.41 -13.92 14.50
CA LYS A 371 -20.04 -14.21 15.81
C LYS A 371 -20.39 -12.96 16.59
N ASN A 372 -19.52 -11.96 16.53
CA ASN A 372 -19.69 -10.76 17.36
C ASN A 372 -20.35 -9.63 16.58
N GLU A 373 -20.58 -9.80 15.28
CA GLU A 373 -21.20 -8.81 14.39
C GLU A 373 -20.46 -7.45 14.40
N TYR A 374 -19.10 -7.48 14.50
CA TYR A 374 -18.30 -6.27 14.39
C TYR A 374 -18.24 -5.80 12.95
N ASP A 375 -18.36 -4.48 12.75
CA ASP A 375 -18.20 -3.82 11.46
C ASP A 375 -16.74 -3.46 11.19
N ALA A 376 -15.96 -3.16 12.23
CA ALA A 376 -14.55 -2.77 12.12
C ALA A 376 -13.74 -3.07 13.39
N ILE A 377 -12.41 -3.14 13.19
CA ILE A 377 -11.41 -3.13 14.27
C ILE A 377 -10.61 -1.83 14.19
N ILE A 378 -10.41 -1.18 15.34
CA ILE A 378 -9.46 -0.08 15.51
C ILE A 378 -8.24 -0.60 16.27
N THR A 379 -7.05 -0.27 15.76
CA THR A 379 -5.78 -0.60 16.40
C THR A 379 -4.69 0.38 15.95
N LEU A 380 -3.52 0.36 16.60
CA LEU A 380 -2.35 1.12 16.16
C LEU A 380 -1.84 0.60 14.81
N SER A 381 -1.55 1.50 13.87
CA SER A 381 -0.90 1.15 12.60
C SER A 381 0.57 0.78 12.81
N THR A 382 1.28 1.55 13.64
CA THR A 382 2.71 1.38 13.95
C THR A 382 2.95 1.49 15.44
N ALA A 383 4.14 1.10 15.89
CA ALA A 383 4.51 1.16 17.31
C ALA A 383 4.83 2.58 17.81
N GLY A 384 4.78 3.57 16.92
CA GLY A 384 5.10 4.97 17.19
C GLY A 384 5.56 5.69 15.93
N ASP A 385 6.29 6.78 16.09
CA ASP A 385 6.84 7.58 14.99
C ASP A 385 7.82 6.81 14.11
N ALA A 386 8.08 7.37 12.93
CA ALA A 386 9.09 6.86 12.03
C ALA A 386 10.48 6.87 12.73
N PRO A 387 11.22 5.75 12.74
CA PRO A 387 12.56 5.72 13.30
C PRO A 387 13.52 6.67 12.59
N ARG A 388 14.45 7.26 13.34
CA ARG A 388 15.52 8.07 12.77
C ARG A 388 16.54 7.18 12.05
N GLY A 389 16.91 7.54 10.83
CA GLY A 389 17.84 6.81 9.97
C GLY A 389 17.15 5.73 9.13
N LEU A 390 17.66 5.54 7.90
CA LEU A 390 17.07 4.59 6.93
C LEU A 390 17.30 3.13 7.32
N TYR A 391 18.43 2.83 7.96
CA TYR A 391 18.82 1.46 8.32
C TYR A 391 18.41 1.06 9.75
N THR A 392 17.71 1.94 10.46
CA THR A 392 17.19 1.61 11.78
C THR A 392 16.07 0.58 11.65
N ARG A 393 16.20 -0.51 12.43
CA ARG A 393 15.18 -1.56 12.41
C ARG A 393 13.85 -1.02 12.95
N GLU A 394 12.81 -1.18 12.14
CA GLU A 394 11.44 -0.84 12.54
C GLU A 394 10.97 -1.77 13.67
N LYS A 395 10.23 -1.22 14.64
CA LYS A 395 9.65 -2.01 15.73
C LYS A 395 8.56 -2.95 15.20
N LYS A 396 8.32 -4.04 15.92
CA LYS A 396 7.17 -4.91 15.63
C LYS A 396 5.88 -4.10 15.76
N ASP A 397 5.02 -4.22 14.76
CA ASP A 397 3.73 -3.55 14.69
C ASP A 397 2.59 -4.53 14.36
N SER A 398 1.36 -4.04 14.40
CA SER A 398 0.16 -4.85 14.16
C SER A 398 -0.09 -5.17 12.68
N CYS A 399 0.55 -4.47 11.75
CA CYS A 399 0.27 -4.58 10.31
C CYS A 399 0.34 -6.02 9.80
N LEU A 400 1.34 -6.75 10.29
CA LEU A 400 1.62 -8.13 9.91
C LEU A 400 0.45 -9.07 10.27
N ILE A 401 -0.19 -8.89 11.42
CA ILE A 401 -1.30 -9.72 11.89
C ILE A 401 -2.46 -9.66 10.89
N TRP A 402 -2.81 -8.46 10.45
CA TRP A 402 -3.89 -8.23 9.49
C TRP A 402 -3.57 -8.72 8.07
N THR A 403 -2.27 -8.75 7.73
CA THR A 403 -1.81 -9.32 6.48
C THR A 403 -1.86 -10.85 6.52
N LEU A 404 -1.37 -11.43 7.60
CA LEU A 404 -1.35 -12.89 7.82
C LEU A 404 -2.77 -13.48 7.83
N SER A 405 -3.73 -12.71 8.32
CA SER A 405 -5.14 -13.11 8.41
C SER A 405 -6.00 -12.70 7.21
N HIS A 406 -5.40 -12.19 6.12
CA HIS A 406 -6.06 -11.86 4.86
C HIS A 406 -7.11 -10.74 4.90
N VAL A 407 -7.38 -10.12 6.07
CA VAL A 407 -8.38 -9.06 6.21
C VAL A 407 -7.90 -7.73 5.64
N PRO A 408 -8.78 -6.85 5.15
CA PRO A 408 -8.39 -5.52 4.69
C PRO A 408 -7.86 -4.68 5.86
N ALA A 409 -6.96 -3.74 5.56
CA ALA A 409 -6.47 -2.77 6.54
C ALA A 409 -6.32 -1.40 5.88
N ILE A 410 -6.69 -0.35 6.62
CA ILE A 410 -6.57 1.04 6.21
C ILE A 410 -5.79 1.82 7.27
N ASN A 411 -4.84 2.63 6.84
CA ASN A 411 -4.22 3.65 7.69
C ASN A 411 -5.00 4.95 7.57
N LEU A 412 -5.40 5.49 8.72
CA LEU A 412 -6.01 6.82 8.86
C LEU A 412 -5.02 7.72 9.61
N PRO A 413 -4.57 8.85 9.03
CA PRO A 413 -3.65 9.79 9.69
C PRO A 413 -4.43 10.68 10.65
N VAL A 414 -4.71 10.20 11.86
CA VAL A 414 -5.61 10.86 12.83
C VAL A 414 -4.87 11.52 14.00
N PHE A 415 -3.59 11.21 14.24
CA PHE A 415 -2.70 11.83 15.23
C PHE A 415 -1.24 11.66 14.83
#